data_a9a5930d1720eae6260782d5866eb665
#
_entry.id   a9a5930d1720eae6260782d5866eb665
#
_cell.length_a   1.000
_cell.length_b   1.000
_cell.length_c   1.000
_cell.angle_alpha   90.00
_cell.angle_beta   90.00
_cell.angle_gamma   90.00
#
_symmetry.space_group_name_H-M   'P 1'
#
loop_
_entity.id
_entity.type
_entity.pdbx_description
1 polymer ?
#
loop_
_entity_poly.entity_id
_entity_poly.type
_entity_poly.pdbx_seq_one_letter_code
_entity_poly.pdbx_strand_id
1 'polypeptide(L)'
;MKIKISHQPVSKFLRAAGFVALTVAIAATAGCRVEDHKDGNHEDVKIATPFGGMSVKTNDAAVQAGVGLSVYPGATLVKKLHKDKDGDEHDDGAADVNLSFGSFHLGVKALSYSTSDAPDKVVAFYRKDMARYGQVIFCQGKHAVGTPTETQDGLTCSEDNKKVKVQGVSDDDGSYGELKAGSKLHQHIVSIDQQGSGTKFGLVALDLPGHLGIEDKDSEQ
;
A
#
# COMPACT_ATOMS: atom_id res chain seq x y z
N MET A 1 -57.73 11.75 63.08
CA MET A 1 -57.32 11.33 61.75
C MET A 1 -55.76 11.37 61.69
N LYS A 2 -55.06 10.20 61.83
CA LYS A 2 -53.56 10.16 61.86
C LYS A 2 -53.08 9.64 60.56
N ILE A 3 -52.29 10.48 59.82
CA ILE A 3 -51.70 10.13 58.58
C ILE A 3 -50.35 9.44 58.87
N LYS A 4 -50.20 8.19 58.41
CA LYS A 4 -49.01 7.36 58.58
C LYS A 4 -48.13 7.52 57.35
N ILE A 5 -47.01 8.24 57.48
CA ILE A 5 -46.04 8.41 56.41
C ILE A 5 -45.15 7.16 56.44
N SER A 6 -45.20 6.38 55.36
CA SER A 6 -44.33 5.23 55.13
C SER A 6 -42.97 5.68 54.51
N HIS A 7 -41.88 5.51 55.27
CA HIS A 7 -40.54 5.69 54.75
C HIS A 7 -40.09 4.46 53.94
N GLN A 8 -39.98 4.58 52.65
CA GLN A 8 -39.34 3.58 51.81
C GLN A 8 -37.82 3.87 51.76
N PRO A 9 -36.95 2.87 51.82
CA PRO A 9 -35.50 3.09 51.81
C PRO A 9 -35.02 3.30 50.36
N VAL A 10 -34.50 4.49 50.07
CA VAL A 10 -33.99 4.97 48.78
C VAL A 10 -32.62 4.36 48.37
N SER A 11 -32.08 3.42 49.18
CA SER A 11 -30.68 2.99 49.04
C SER A 11 -30.40 1.87 48.04
N LYS A 12 -31.42 1.27 47.39
CA LYS A 12 -31.20 0.17 46.43
C LYS A 12 -31.10 0.59 44.97
N PHE A 13 -31.58 1.78 44.60
CA PHE A 13 -31.54 2.27 43.25
C PHE A 13 -30.20 2.96 42.86
N LEU A 14 -29.43 3.45 43.86
CA LEU A 14 -28.17 4.15 43.58
C LEU A 14 -27.01 3.21 43.18
N ARG A 15 -27.09 1.91 43.57
CA ARG A 15 -25.99 0.95 43.23
C ARG A 15 -26.11 0.36 41.83
N ALA A 16 -27.32 0.30 41.25
CA ALA A 16 -27.50 -0.19 39.88
C ALA A 16 -27.11 0.85 38.81
N ALA A 17 -27.28 2.15 39.10
CA ALA A 17 -26.92 3.22 38.18
C ALA A 17 -25.39 3.38 38.01
N GLY A 18 -24.60 3.06 39.05
CA GLY A 18 -23.15 3.16 39.00
C GLY A 18 -22.47 2.12 38.07
N PHE A 19 -23.04 0.89 38.02
CA PHE A 19 -22.48 -0.15 37.17
C PHE A 19 -22.78 0.06 35.66
N VAL A 20 -23.94 0.60 35.32
CA VAL A 20 -24.30 0.90 33.93
C VAL A 20 -23.49 2.06 33.40
N ALA A 21 -23.21 3.08 34.22
CA ALA A 21 -22.39 4.21 33.83
C ALA A 21 -20.91 3.81 33.60
N LEU A 22 -20.38 2.87 34.40
CA LEU A 22 -18.99 2.39 34.23
C LEU A 22 -18.82 1.51 33.01
N THR A 23 -19.81 0.67 32.65
CA THR A 23 -19.74 -0.15 31.42
C THR A 23 -19.85 0.68 30.14
N VAL A 24 -20.64 1.76 30.14
CA VAL A 24 -20.76 2.69 29.01
C VAL A 24 -19.47 3.50 28.83
N ALA A 25 -18.80 3.89 29.92
CA ALA A 25 -17.53 4.62 29.85
C ALA A 25 -16.37 3.76 29.28
N ILE A 26 -16.35 2.44 29.55
CA ILE A 26 -15.35 1.52 29.00
C ILE A 26 -15.61 1.26 27.50
N ALA A 27 -16.86 1.21 27.04
CA ALA A 27 -17.20 1.08 25.63
C ALA A 27 -16.83 2.33 24.81
N ALA A 28 -16.80 3.51 25.41
CA ALA A 28 -16.41 4.76 24.73
C ALA A 28 -14.90 4.90 24.55
N THR A 29 -14.05 4.12 25.25
CA THR A 29 -12.58 4.17 25.10
C THR A 29 -12.05 3.19 24.07
N ALA A 30 -12.87 2.29 23.52
CA ALA A 30 -12.51 1.40 22.41
C ALA A 30 -12.74 2.04 21.03
N GLY A 31 -12.71 3.36 20.95
CA GLY A 31 -12.98 4.12 19.73
C GLY A 31 -11.86 4.01 18.68
N CYS A 32 -12.23 4.00 17.42
CA CYS A 32 -11.31 4.21 16.30
C CYS A 32 -10.58 5.55 16.50
N ARG A 33 -9.25 5.54 16.41
CA ARG A 33 -8.44 6.76 16.41
C ARG A 33 -8.08 7.09 14.97
N VAL A 34 -8.47 8.27 14.53
CA VAL A 34 -8.05 8.84 13.26
C VAL A 34 -7.07 9.97 13.57
N GLU A 35 -5.86 9.86 13.06
CA GLU A 35 -4.86 10.91 13.08
C GLU A 35 -4.67 11.38 11.65
N ASP A 36 -4.91 12.66 11.41
CA ASP A 36 -4.65 13.35 10.16
C ASP A 36 -3.57 14.41 10.43
N HIS A 37 -2.45 14.30 9.72
CA HIS A 37 -1.35 15.23 9.85
C HIS A 37 -1.04 15.80 8.47
N LYS A 38 -1.27 17.11 8.31
CA LYS A 38 -0.92 17.87 7.11
C LYS A 38 0.31 18.72 7.41
N ASP A 39 1.37 18.53 6.65
CA ASP A 39 2.57 19.35 6.69
C ASP A 39 2.92 19.80 5.26
N GLY A 40 2.54 21.03 4.93
CA GLY A 40 2.64 21.57 3.58
C GLY A 40 1.80 20.76 2.57
N ASN A 41 2.45 20.21 1.53
CA ASN A 41 1.80 19.40 0.50
C ASN A 41 1.81 17.89 0.83
N HIS A 42 2.22 17.50 2.05
CA HIS A 42 2.27 16.12 2.49
C HIS A 42 1.09 15.83 3.42
N GLU A 43 0.42 14.72 3.18
CA GLU A 43 -0.70 14.26 3.97
C GLU A 43 -0.41 12.85 4.51
N ASP A 44 -0.44 12.73 5.84
CA ASP A 44 -0.28 11.47 6.54
C ASP A 44 -1.60 11.16 7.25
N VAL A 45 -2.33 10.15 6.78
CA VAL A 45 -3.57 9.69 7.41
C VAL A 45 -3.31 8.36 8.08
N LYS A 46 -3.65 8.27 9.37
CA LYS A 46 -3.57 7.04 10.14
C LYS A 46 -4.90 6.74 10.82
N ILE A 47 -5.44 5.58 10.55
CA ILE A 47 -6.65 5.04 11.16
C ILE A 47 -6.26 3.83 11.99
N ALA A 48 -6.50 3.88 13.30
CA ALA A 48 -6.27 2.76 14.20
C ALA A 48 -7.60 2.27 14.77
N THR A 49 -7.80 0.96 14.74
CA THR A 49 -8.96 0.27 15.32
C THR A 49 -8.48 -0.84 16.25
N PRO A 50 -9.30 -1.37 17.17
CA PRO A 50 -8.92 -2.50 18.02
C PRO A 50 -8.56 -3.78 17.25
N PHE A 51 -8.94 -3.89 15.98
CA PHE A 51 -8.76 -5.08 15.15
C PHE A 51 -7.70 -4.92 14.06
N GLY A 52 -7.18 -3.69 13.86
CA GLY A 52 -6.21 -3.38 12.83
C GLY A 52 -6.12 -1.90 12.52
N GLY A 53 -5.37 -1.54 11.49
CA GLY A 53 -5.19 -0.15 11.11
C GLY A 53 -4.86 0.03 9.64
N MET A 54 -4.99 1.27 9.20
CA MET A 54 -4.58 1.75 7.88
C MET A 54 -3.71 2.99 8.06
N SER A 55 -2.66 3.09 7.28
CA SER A 55 -1.82 4.29 7.22
C SER A 55 -1.53 4.61 5.77
N VAL A 56 -1.71 5.87 5.41
CA VAL A 56 -1.38 6.42 4.09
C VAL A 56 -0.41 7.57 4.32
N LYS A 57 0.70 7.61 3.60
CA LYS A 57 1.69 8.68 3.64
C LYS A 57 2.05 9.12 2.24
N THR A 58 2.24 10.41 2.06
CA THR A 58 2.59 11.04 0.77
C THR A 58 3.93 11.78 0.78
N ASN A 59 4.77 11.57 1.81
CA ASN A 59 6.10 12.18 1.87
C ASN A 59 7.06 11.50 0.89
N ASP A 60 7.45 12.18 -0.17
CA ASP A 60 8.29 11.65 -1.26
C ASP A 60 9.60 11.01 -0.78
N ALA A 61 10.31 11.65 0.14
CA ALA A 61 11.61 11.14 0.63
C ALA A 61 11.43 9.88 1.49
N ALA A 62 10.39 9.85 2.35
CA ALA A 62 10.08 8.68 3.18
C ALA A 62 9.60 7.50 2.34
N VAL A 63 8.74 7.76 1.34
CA VAL A 63 8.27 6.72 0.41
C VAL A 63 9.43 6.17 -0.41
N GLN A 64 10.31 7.04 -0.95
CA GLN A 64 11.47 6.60 -1.70
C GLN A 64 12.42 5.74 -0.89
N ALA A 65 12.74 6.14 0.35
CA ALA A 65 13.53 5.31 1.26
C ALA A 65 12.87 3.95 1.52
N GLY A 66 11.53 3.92 1.63
CA GLY A 66 10.74 2.71 1.85
C GLY A 66 10.63 1.79 0.65
N VAL A 67 10.70 2.32 -0.58
CA VAL A 67 10.76 1.49 -1.81
C VAL A 67 12.08 0.76 -1.93
N GLY A 68 13.17 1.31 -1.37
CA GLY A 68 14.47 0.65 -1.33
C GLY A 68 15.19 0.55 -2.67
N LEU A 69 14.67 1.12 -3.76
CA LEU A 69 15.34 1.20 -5.07
C LEU A 69 16.04 2.55 -5.22
N SER A 70 17.17 2.56 -5.92
CA SER A 70 17.90 3.80 -6.20
C SER A 70 17.16 4.67 -7.20
N VAL A 71 17.22 5.99 -7.05
CA VAL A 71 16.71 6.90 -8.08
C VAL A 71 17.63 6.83 -9.30
N TYR A 72 17.04 6.72 -10.49
CA TYR A 72 17.77 6.76 -11.75
C TYR A 72 18.49 8.12 -11.90
N PRO A 73 19.78 8.15 -12.24
CA PRO A 73 20.54 9.41 -12.36
C PRO A 73 19.88 10.38 -13.34
N GLY A 74 19.64 11.61 -12.90
CA GLY A 74 19.01 12.65 -13.71
C GLY A 74 17.49 12.51 -13.89
N ALA A 75 16.85 11.55 -13.24
CA ALA A 75 15.39 11.44 -13.25
C ALA A 75 14.74 12.50 -12.36
N THR A 76 13.57 12.96 -12.79
CA THR A 76 12.73 13.90 -12.07
C THR A 76 11.48 13.19 -11.57
N LEU A 77 11.12 13.41 -10.29
CA LEU A 77 9.87 12.89 -9.71
C LEU A 77 8.67 13.50 -10.46
N VAL A 78 7.77 12.64 -10.91
CA VAL A 78 6.53 13.06 -11.58
C VAL A 78 5.47 13.29 -10.51
N LYS A 79 5.12 14.57 -10.33
CA LYS A 79 4.03 15.00 -9.46
C LYS A 79 2.78 15.22 -10.29
N LYS A 80 1.68 14.55 -9.93
CA LYS A 80 0.37 14.81 -10.50
C LYS A 80 -0.44 15.60 -9.49
N LEU A 81 -0.76 16.84 -9.84
CA LEU A 81 -1.74 17.60 -9.08
C LEU A 81 -3.13 17.05 -9.37
N HIS A 82 -3.76 16.50 -8.36
CA HIS A 82 -5.15 16.09 -8.40
C HIS A 82 -5.97 17.14 -7.67
N LYS A 83 -7.06 17.62 -8.29
CA LYS A 83 -8.04 18.47 -7.62
C LYS A 83 -9.17 17.58 -7.13
N ASP A 84 -9.42 17.61 -5.84
CA ASP A 84 -10.59 16.97 -5.29
C ASP A 84 -11.89 17.73 -5.63
N LYS A 85 -13.04 17.22 -5.18
CA LYS A 85 -14.35 17.84 -5.44
C LYS A 85 -14.51 19.21 -4.77
N ASP A 86 -13.70 19.48 -3.75
CA ASP A 86 -13.71 20.72 -2.97
C ASP A 86 -12.71 21.74 -3.52
N GLY A 87 -11.91 21.36 -4.54
CA GLY A 87 -10.96 22.20 -5.26
C GLY A 87 -9.56 22.23 -4.65
N ASP A 88 -9.31 21.44 -3.60
CA ASP A 88 -8.00 21.32 -2.98
C ASP A 88 -7.05 20.52 -3.88
N GLU A 89 -5.82 21.02 -4.04
CA GLU A 89 -4.78 20.38 -4.85
C GLU A 89 -3.99 19.40 -3.98
N HIS A 90 -4.03 18.11 -4.36
CA HIS A 90 -3.23 17.05 -3.77
C HIS A 90 -2.11 16.64 -4.72
N ASP A 91 -0.93 16.35 -4.16
CA ASP A 91 0.25 15.91 -4.90
C ASP A 91 0.34 14.37 -4.87
N ASP A 92 0.01 13.72 -5.98
CA ASP A 92 0.04 12.26 -6.13
C ASP A 92 1.42 11.73 -6.61
N GLY A 93 2.52 12.38 -6.23
CA GLY A 93 3.88 11.99 -6.64
C GLY A 93 4.36 10.68 -6.01
N ALA A 94 4.01 10.47 -4.75
CA ALA A 94 4.41 9.30 -3.95
C ALA A 94 3.27 8.79 -3.09
N ALA A 95 3.20 7.48 -2.91
CA ALA A 95 2.21 6.85 -2.03
C ALA A 95 2.86 5.74 -1.20
N ASP A 96 2.61 5.73 0.12
CA ASP A 96 2.89 4.63 1.03
C ASP A 96 1.60 4.25 1.74
N VAL A 97 1.03 3.11 1.37
CA VAL A 97 -0.22 2.59 1.91
C VAL A 97 0.08 1.31 2.68
N ASN A 98 -0.27 1.30 3.96
CA ASN A 98 -0.17 0.12 4.81
C ASN A 98 -1.53 -0.21 5.40
N LEU A 99 -1.92 -1.47 5.30
CA LEU A 99 -3.17 -2.01 5.81
C LEU A 99 -2.88 -3.25 6.65
N SER A 100 -3.41 -3.29 7.88
CA SER A 100 -3.19 -4.39 8.81
C SER A 100 -4.48 -4.77 9.53
N PHE A 101 -4.86 -6.06 9.50
CA PHE A 101 -5.99 -6.62 10.23
C PHE A 101 -5.63 -8.02 10.75
N GLY A 102 -5.44 -8.16 12.06
CA GLY A 102 -4.97 -9.42 12.62
C GLY A 102 -3.64 -9.87 12.03
N SER A 103 -3.60 -11.03 11.38
CA SER A 103 -2.43 -11.55 10.66
C SER A 103 -2.31 -11.05 9.21
N PHE A 104 -3.31 -10.36 8.70
CA PHE A 104 -3.29 -9.76 7.36
C PHE A 104 -2.45 -8.49 7.38
N HIS A 105 -1.46 -8.41 6.49
CA HIS A 105 -0.66 -7.22 6.26
C HIS A 105 -0.48 -7.00 4.76
N LEU A 106 -0.84 -5.80 4.29
CA LEU A 106 -0.62 -5.35 2.93
C LEU A 106 0.14 -4.02 2.98
N GLY A 107 1.28 -3.95 2.31
CA GLY A 107 2.07 -2.73 2.15
C GLY A 107 2.29 -2.43 0.67
N VAL A 108 2.07 -1.19 0.27
CA VAL A 108 2.36 -0.70 -1.09
C VAL A 108 3.06 0.63 -0.99
N LYS A 109 4.26 0.73 -1.56
CA LYS A 109 4.98 1.99 -1.72
C LYS A 109 5.23 2.21 -3.20
N ALA A 110 4.91 3.39 -3.70
CA ALA A 110 5.03 3.70 -5.13
C ALA A 110 5.48 5.15 -5.36
N LEU A 111 6.34 5.34 -6.36
CA LEU A 111 6.75 6.64 -6.88
C LEU A 111 6.85 6.58 -8.40
N SER A 112 6.63 7.71 -9.05
CA SER A 112 6.78 7.84 -10.50
C SER A 112 7.87 8.85 -10.84
N TYR A 113 8.72 8.49 -11.81
CA TYR A 113 9.80 9.34 -12.32
C TYR A 113 9.74 9.47 -13.83
N SER A 114 10.40 10.51 -14.36
CA SER A 114 10.64 10.69 -15.78
C SER A 114 12.10 11.04 -16.04
N THR A 115 12.60 10.61 -17.20
CA THR A 115 13.94 10.95 -17.70
C THR A 115 13.90 11.13 -19.21
N SER A 116 14.85 11.89 -19.76
CA SER A 116 15.05 12.01 -21.22
C SER A 116 15.73 10.78 -21.82
N ASP A 117 16.25 9.87 -21.03
CA ASP A 117 16.90 8.66 -21.49
C ASP A 117 15.89 7.64 -22.05
N ALA A 118 16.37 6.86 -23.04
CA ALA A 118 15.57 5.79 -23.64
C ALA A 118 15.30 4.64 -22.64
N PRO A 119 14.17 3.90 -22.79
CA PRO A 119 13.78 2.82 -21.90
C PRO A 119 14.85 1.76 -21.63
N ASP A 120 15.63 1.38 -22.66
CA ASP A 120 16.70 0.39 -22.52
C ASP A 120 17.75 0.75 -21.46
N LYS A 121 18.09 2.04 -21.33
CA LYS A 121 19.04 2.51 -20.32
C LYS A 121 18.44 2.37 -18.90
N VAL A 122 17.16 2.68 -18.75
CA VAL A 122 16.44 2.54 -17.51
C VAL A 122 16.34 1.06 -17.11
N VAL A 123 16.00 0.17 -18.06
CA VAL A 123 16.01 -1.29 -17.87
C VAL A 123 17.40 -1.76 -17.42
N ALA A 124 18.47 -1.36 -18.11
CA ALA A 124 19.83 -1.78 -17.79
C ALA A 124 20.27 -1.32 -16.39
N PHE A 125 19.89 -0.13 -15.97
CA PHE A 125 20.16 0.39 -14.62
C PHE A 125 19.43 -0.44 -13.55
N TYR A 126 18.11 -0.60 -13.70
CA TYR A 126 17.32 -1.30 -12.68
C TYR A 126 17.55 -2.81 -12.64
N ARG A 127 17.95 -3.45 -13.74
CA ARG A 127 18.44 -4.84 -13.68
C ARG A 127 19.60 -5.01 -12.69
N LYS A 128 20.51 -4.04 -12.62
CA LYS A 128 21.63 -4.08 -11.68
C LYS A 128 21.19 -3.71 -10.26
N ASP A 129 20.40 -2.67 -10.14
CA ASP A 129 19.95 -2.18 -8.83
C ASP A 129 19.07 -3.20 -8.11
N MET A 130 18.17 -3.86 -8.82
CA MET A 130 17.25 -4.86 -8.28
C MET A 130 17.92 -6.21 -8.01
N ALA A 131 19.09 -6.49 -8.57
CA ALA A 131 19.79 -7.79 -8.35
C ALA A 131 20.10 -8.10 -6.89
N ARG A 132 20.14 -7.10 -6.01
CA ARG A 132 20.27 -7.29 -4.55
C ARG A 132 19.05 -7.95 -3.90
N TYR A 133 17.89 -7.94 -4.57
CA TYR A 133 16.65 -8.56 -4.10
C TYR A 133 16.42 -9.96 -4.70
N GLY A 134 17.35 -10.47 -5.48
CA GLY A 134 17.28 -11.80 -6.12
C GLY A 134 17.36 -11.74 -7.64
N GLN A 135 16.89 -12.80 -8.29
CA GLN A 135 16.83 -12.82 -9.75
C GLN A 135 15.82 -11.79 -10.28
N VAL A 136 16.19 -11.10 -11.34
CA VAL A 136 15.36 -10.07 -11.99
C VAL A 136 14.77 -10.63 -13.27
N ILE A 137 13.44 -10.69 -13.36
CA ILE A 137 12.70 -11.03 -14.58
C ILE A 137 12.24 -9.75 -15.27
N PHE A 138 12.34 -9.70 -16.60
CA PHE A 138 11.79 -8.62 -17.42
C PHE A 138 10.59 -9.11 -18.21
N CYS A 139 9.49 -8.42 -18.08
CA CYS A 139 8.20 -8.76 -18.66
C CYS A 139 7.77 -7.71 -19.69
N GLN A 140 7.29 -8.15 -20.84
CA GLN A 140 6.52 -7.35 -21.78
C GLN A 140 5.11 -7.93 -21.83
N GLY A 141 4.15 -7.23 -21.22
CA GLY A 141 2.87 -7.80 -20.93
C GLY A 141 2.98 -9.08 -20.09
N LYS A 142 2.41 -10.18 -20.56
CA LYS A 142 2.42 -11.48 -19.87
C LYS A 142 3.61 -12.38 -20.26
N HIS A 143 4.57 -11.87 -21.03
CA HIS A 143 5.67 -12.65 -21.56
C HIS A 143 7.01 -12.21 -20.99
N ALA A 144 7.79 -13.19 -20.51
CA ALA A 144 9.17 -12.93 -20.10
C ALA A 144 10.06 -12.69 -21.34
N VAL A 145 10.90 -11.66 -21.27
CA VAL A 145 11.88 -11.33 -22.30
C VAL A 145 13.27 -11.65 -21.79
N GLY A 146 13.90 -12.63 -22.42
CA GLY A 146 15.21 -13.14 -22.00
C GLY A 146 15.11 -14.20 -20.90
N THR A 147 16.15 -14.29 -20.07
CA THR A 147 16.25 -15.24 -18.95
C THR A 147 16.47 -14.47 -17.64
N PRO A 148 15.88 -14.95 -16.53
CA PRO A 148 15.00 -16.12 -16.38
C PRO A 148 13.59 -15.86 -16.89
N THR A 149 12.81 -16.91 -17.19
CA THR A 149 11.36 -16.84 -17.47
C THR A 149 10.52 -16.98 -16.20
N GLU A 150 11.14 -17.52 -15.15
CA GLU A 150 10.64 -17.59 -13.78
C GLU A 150 11.83 -17.42 -12.85
N THR A 151 11.68 -16.65 -11.77
CA THR A 151 12.73 -16.48 -10.76
C THR A 151 12.78 -17.66 -9.81
N GLN A 152 13.89 -17.85 -9.09
CA GLN A 152 14.01 -18.89 -8.06
C GLN A 152 12.97 -18.73 -6.94
N ASP A 153 12.50 -17.51 -6.70
CA ASP A 153 11.49 -17.18 -5.71
C ASP A 153 10.06 -17.22 -6.29
N GLY A 154 9.90 -17.76 -7.50
CA GLY A 154 8.64 -18.06 -8.16
C GLY A 154 7.92 -16.86 -8.77
N LEU A 155 8.61 -15.73 -9.05
CA LEU A 155 8.04 -14.62 -9.80
C LEU A 155 7.98 -14.95 -11.30
N THR A 156 6.85 -14.68 -11.91
CA THR A 156 6.57 -14.84 -13.34
C THR A 156 6.00 -13.56 -13.93
N CYS A 157 5.88 -13.50 -15.25
CA CYS A 157 5.23 -12.38 -15.96
C CYS A 157 3.71 -12.56 -16.06
N SER A 158 3.21 -13.79 -15.96
CA SER A 158 1.79 -14.07 -15.87
C SER A 158 1.33 -13.90 -14.43
N GLU A 159 0.49 -12.90 -14.17
CA GLU A 159 -0.16 -12.79 -12.87
C GLU A 159 -1.31 -13.80 -12.80
N ASP A 160 -1.14 -14.86 -12.03
CA ASP A 160 -2.26 -15.74 -11.64
C ASP A 160 -3.21 -15.06 -10.63
N ASN A 161 -2.84 -13.88 -10.13
CA ASN A 161 -3.64 -13.08 -9.20
C ASN A 161 -4.63 -12.15 -9.91
N LYS A 162 -5.71 -12.71 -10.46
CA LYS A 162 -6.85 -11.96 -11.02
C LYS A 162 -7.58 -11.03 -10.02
N LYS A 163 -7.12 -10.91 -8.78
CA LYS A 163 -7.83 -10.23 -7.69
C LYS A 163 -7.25 -8.89 -7.25
N VAL A 164 -6.01 -8.56 -7.59
CA VAL A 164 -5.41 -7.26 -7.23
C VAL A 164 -5.08 -6.50 -8.50
N LYS A 165 -5.99 -5.65 -8.96
CA LYS A 165 -5.69 -4.65 -9.99
C LYS A 165 -5.12 -3.42 -9.29
N VAL A 166 -3.83 -3.17 -9.44
CA VAL A 166 -3.24 -1.88 -9.07
C VAL A 166 -3.69 -0.90 -10.17
N GLN A 167 -4.59 0.03 -9.80
CA GLN A 167 -5.08 1.05 -10.72
C GLN A 167 -3.91 1.95 -11.12
N GLY A 168 -3.54 1.96 -12.40
CA GLY A 168 -2.45 2.76 -12.95
C GLY A 168 -1.43 1.96 -13.76
N VAL A 169 -1.48 0.64 -13.75
CA VAL A 169 -0.73 -0.23 -14.67
C VAL A 169 -1.72 -0.69 -15.74
N SER A 170 -1.66 -0.08 -16.91
CA SER A 170 -2.53 -0.46 -18.03
C SER A 170 -2.00 -1.73 -18.67
N ASP A 171 -2.89 -2.69 -18.81
CA ASP A 171 -2.61 -4.04 -19.30
C ASP A 171 -2.19 -4.11 -20.78
N ASP A 172 -2.19 -3.04 -21.59
CA ASP A 172 -1.90 -3.20 -23.02
C ASP A 172 -1.75 -1.94 -23.88
N ASP A 173 -1.34 -0.76 -23.37
CA ASP A 173 -1.26 0.40 -24.27
C ASP A 173 -0.06 1.31 -23.98
N GLY A 174 1.09 0.98 -24.59
CA GLY A 174 2.28 1.81 -24.54
C GLY A 174 3.30 1.45 -23.47
N SER A 175 3.07 0.42 -22.65
CA SER A 175 4.06 -0.06 -21.69
C SER A 175 5.25 -0.69 -22.42
N TYR A 176 6.46 -0.16 -22.17
CA TYR A 176 7.69 -0.75 -22.67
C TYR A 176 7.99 -2.09 -22.00
N GLY A 177 7.66 -2.21 -20.70
CA GLY A 177 7.82 -3.42 -19.93
C GLY A 177 7.95 -3.19 -18.44
N GLU A 178 8.19 -4.27 -17.71
CA GLU A 178 8.23 -4.32 -16.26
C GLU A 178 9.39 -5.21 -15.79
N LEU A 179 10.15 -4.73 -14.81
CA LEU A 179 11.14 -5.54 -14.09
C LEU A 179 10.54 -5.95 -12.74
N LYS A 180 10.70 -7.22 -12.36
CA LYS A 180 10.31 -7.75 -11.04
C LYS A 180 11.47 -8.48 -10.38
N ALA A 181 11.63 -8.30 -9.07
CA ALA A 181 12.58 -9.03 -8.23
C ALA A 181 12.01 -9.21 -6.82
N GLY A 182 12.53 -10.17 -6.06
CA GLY A 182 12.07 -10.55 -4.73
C GLY A 182 11.26 -11.85 -4.75
N SER A 183 10.39 -12.05 -3.77
CA SER A 183 9.53 -13.22 -3.64
C SER A 183 8.08 -12.91 -4.01
N LYS A 184 7.22 -13.95 -4.08
CA LYS A 184 5.77 -13.76 -4.33
C LYS A 184 5.09 -12.84 -3.31
N LEU A 185 5.60 -12.75 -2.08
CA LEU A 185 5.03 -11.94 -1.00
C LEU A 185 5.71 -10.57 -0.85
N HIS A 186 6.97 -10.45 -1.25
CA HIS A 186 7.76 -9.23 -1.13
C HIS A 186 8.40 -8.91 -2.47
N GLN A 187 7.80 -7.97 -3.21
CA GLN A 187 8.20 -7.66 -4.58
C GLN A 187 8.73 -6.25 -4.70
N HIS A 188 9.77 -6.10 -5.51
CA HIS A 188 10.19 -4.83 -6.07
C HIS A 188 9.86 -4.85 -7.56
N ILE A 189 9.14 -3.82 -8.01
CA ILE A 189 8.66 -3.72 -9.38
C ILE A 189 9.10 -2.37 -9.96
N VAL A 190 9.58 -2.39 -11.20
CA VAL A 190 9.85 -1.18 -11.98
C VAL A 190 9.03 -1.26 -13.26
N SER A 191 7.95 -0.49 -13.33
CA SER A 191 7.16 -0.32 -14.55
C SER A 191 7.83 0.73 -15.44
N ILE A 192 7.90 0.51 -16.76
CA ILE A 192 8.61 1.34 -17.70
C ILE A 192 7.72 1.64 -18.89
N ASP A 193 7.49 2.93 -19.16
CA ASP A 193 6.68 3.44 -20.26
C ASP A 193 7.53 4.35 -21.13
N GLN A 194 7.47 4.17 -22.45
CA GLN A 194 8.08 5.09 -23.38
C GLN A 194 7.22 6.34 -23.56
N GLN A 195 7.80 7.52 -23.35
CA GLN A 195 7.12 8.80 -23.60
C GLN A 195 7.92 9.63 -24.61
N GLY A 196 7.47 9.61 -25.87
CA GLY A 196 8.21 10.26 -26.94
C GLY A 196 9.64 9.71 -27.05
N SER A 197 10.65 10.57 -26.89
CA SER A 197 12.08 10.18 -26.86
C SER A 197 12.59 9.79 -25.49
N GLY A 198 11.83 10.02 -24.42
CA GLY A 198 12.20 9.74 -23.04
C GLY A 198 11.43 8.58 -22.43
N THR A 199 11.57 8.42 -21.13
CA THR A 199 10.99 7.33 -20.36
C THR A 199 10.29 7.87 -19.11
N LYS A 200 9.07 7.40 -18.86
CA LYS A 200 8.41 7.47 -17.55
C LYS A 200 8.51 6.09 -16.92
N PHE A 201 8.77 6.04 -15.62
CA PHE A 201 8.86 4.77 -14.91
C PHE A 201 8.33 4.90 -13.49
N GLY A 202 7.75 3.81 -12.99
CA GLY A 202 7.26 3.68 -11.63
C GLY A 202 8.16 2.76 -10.82
N LEU A 203 8.46 3.12 -9.58
CA LEU A 203 9.14 2.29 -8.60
C LEU A 203 8.12 1.83 -7.57
N VAL A 204 8.01 0.52 -7.35
CA VAL A 204 7.04 -0.06 -6.43
C VAL A 204 7.73 -1.06 -5.51
N ALA A 205 7.44 -0.97 -4.20
CA ALA A 205 7.66 -2.05 -3.25
C ALA A 205 6.31 -2.56 -2.77
N LEU A 206 6.10 -3.87 -2.85
CA LEU A 206 4.85 -4.54 -2.55
C LEU A 206 5.07 -5.62 -1.50
N ASP A 207 4.37 -5.51 -0.38
CA ASP A 207 4.30 -6.50 0.69
C ASP A 207 2.90 -7.10 0.71
N LEU A 208 2.77 -8.36 0.29
CA LEU A 208 1.50 -9.07 0.21
C LEU A 208 1.27 -9.94 1.46
N PRO A 209 0.02 -10.09 1.89
CA PRO A 209 -0.30 -10.97 3.02
C PRO A 209 -0.04 -12.44 2.68
N GLY A 210 0.60 -13.19 3.59
CA GLY A 210 0.93 -14.60 3.42
C GLY A 210 -0.27 -15.56 3.30
N HIS A 211 -1.50 -15.07 3.55
CA HIS A 211 -2.74 -15.85 3.49
C HIS A 211 -3.75 -15.20 2.54
N LEU A 212 -3.41 -15.05 1.26
CA LEU A 212 -4.40 -14.67 0.23
C LEU A 212 -5.22 -15.86 -0.28
N GLY A 213 -5.22 -17.01 0.43
CA GLY A 213 -6.04 -18.16 0.04
C GLY A 213 -5.70 -18.67 -1.37
N ILE A 214 -4.41 -18.63 -1.74
CA ILE A 214 -3.91 -19.38 -2.88
C ILE A 214 -3.79 -20.81 -2.37
N GLU A 215 -4.88 -21.54 -2.36
CA GLU A 215 -4.82 -22.99 -2.30
C GLU A 215 -4.11 -23.42 -3.58
N ASP A 216 -2.87 -23.90 -3.43
CA ASP A 216 -2.19 -24.67 -4.47
C ASP A 216 -3.04 -25.92 -4.71
N LYS A 217 -3.82 -25.89 -5.77
CA LYS A 217 -4.72 -26.99 -6.19
C LYS A 217 -3.98 -28.15 -6.84
N ASP A 218 -2.65 -28.21 -6.68
CA ASP A 218 -1.78 -29.18 -7.34
C ASP A 218 -1.21 -30.25 -6.40
N SER A 219 -1.84 -30.52 -5.26
CA SER A 219 -1.43 -31.61 -4.37
C SER A 219 -2.48 -32.70 -4.22
N GLU A 220 -3.11 -33.14 -5.34
CA GLU A 220 -3.85 -34.41 -5.42
C GLU A 220 -3.67 -35.04 -6.80
N GLN A 221 -2.57 -35.79 -6.93
CA GLN A 221 -2.51 -37.03 -7.72
C GLN A 221 -1.40 -37.92 -7.18
#